data_afac2f39ddcc1860815249235ff04c3e
#
_entry.id   afac2f39ddcc1860815249235ff04c3e
#
_cell.length_a   1.000
_cell.length_b   1.000
_cell.length_c   1.000
_cell.angle_alpha   90.00
_cell.angle_beta   90.00
_cell.angle_gamma   90.00
#
_symmetry.space_group_name_H-M   'P 1'
#
loop_
_entity.id
_entity.type
_entity.pdbx_description
1 polymer ?
#
loop_
_entity_poly.entity_id
_entity_poly.type
_entity_poly.pdbx_seq_one_letter_code
_entity_poly.pdbx_strand_id
1 'polypeptide(L)'
;MINRRQILILIILIAACVCVPLVLDAENNYFVYYLFMAFTYTAMAQGFNIIAGYTGQVSLGQHAFFGMGAYMTVFAWEFAGLEYFNPLAMILSGLVPAILAILIGLPLLSKLRGDYFSLGTLGLGEILRVIFIQGRAVTGGSMGKYLPSGSYTSMLPYYFTALFLANLATAIVYLIVRSRIGLALIAIREDETAAAANGIHILWYKLFAFATGAFITGFCGSLQAYYLFHIHPQNFFGLSWTLFPILMCVLGGSGTFTGPIIGALALTGVFELAKIWLPEIHPIISGTLIMVAILFLPDGLIRLKLKGTIDKNRVRQT
;
A
#
# COMPACT_ATOMS: atom_id res chain seq x y z
N MET A 1 -17.63 -2.89 -19.00
CA MET A 1 -18.78 -2.86 -18.05
C MET A 1 -18.64 -4.02 -17.10
N ILE A 2 -18.65 -3.79 -15.78
CA ILE A 2 -18.67 -4.88 -14.80
C ILE A 2 -20.02 -5.59 -14.96
N ASN A 3 -19.96 -6.88 -15.24
CA ASN A 3 -21.18 -7.69 -15.40
C ASN A 3 -21.86 -7.81 -14.03
N ARG A 4 -23.19 -7.86 -13.97
CA ARG A 4 -23.95 -8.06 -12.71
C ARG A 4 -23.39 -9.22 -11.87
N ARG A 5 -22.91 -10.29 -12.51
CA ARG A 5 -22.24 -11.41 -11.84
C ARG A 5 -20.95 -11.01 -11.11
N GLN A 6 -20.14 -10.12 -11.69
CA GLN A 6 -18.88 -9.66 -11.06
C GLN A 6 -19.16 -8.78 -9.83
N ILE A 7 -20.19 -7.93 -9.90
CA ILE A 7 -20.63 -7.13 -8.75
C ILE A 7 -21.14 -8.04 -7.64
N LEU A 8 -21.93 -9.06 -7.98
CA LEU A 8 -22.46 -10.01 -7.00
C LEU A 8 -21.34 -10.79 -6.31
N ILE A 9 -20.35 -11.27 -7.07
CA ILE A 9 -19.16 -11.95 -6.53
C ILE A 9 -18.39 -11.03 -5.57
N LEU A 10 -18.20 -9.76 -5.94
CA LEU A 10 -17.51 -8.79 -5.08
C LEU A 10 -18.27 -8.57 -3.76
N ILE A 11 -19.59 -8.40 -3.84
CA ILE A 11 -20.44 -8.23 -2.65
C ILE A 11 -20.37 -9.47 -1.75
N ILE A 12 -20.45 -10.67 -2.34
CA ILE A 12 -20.34 -11.93 -1.59
C ILE A 12 -18.97 -12.06 -0.91
N LEU A 13 -17.87 -11.69 -1.59
CA LEU A 13 -16.52 -11.71 -1.01
C LEU A 13 -16.39 -10.71 0.14
N ILE A 14 -16.89 -9.50 -0.01
CA ILE A 14 -16.88 -8.50 1.07
C ILE A 14 -17.73 -8.98 2.25
N ALA A 15 -18.93 -9.50 1.99
CA ALA A 15 -19.81 -10.05 3.03
C ALA A 15 -19.14 -11.23 3.76
N ALA A 16 -18.49 -12.13 3.02
CA ALA A 16 -17.71 -13.22 3.63
C ALA A 16 -16.61 -12.69 4.54
N CYS A 17 -15.82 -11.69 4.09
CA CYS A 17 -14.79 -11.05 4.92
C CYS A 17 -15.37 -10.38 6.17
N VAL A 18 -16.57 -9.77 6.09
CA VAL A 18 -17.25 -9.19 7.26
C VAL A 18 -17.69 -10.26 8.24
N CYS A 19 -18.12 -11.43 7.76
CA CYS A 19 -18.58 -12.52 8.61
C CYS A 19 -17.43 -13.30 9.31
N VAL A 20 -16.22 -13.28 8.75
CA VAL A 20 -15.07 -14.04 9.29
C VAL A 20 -14.84 -13.78 10.79
N PRO A 21 -14.66 -12.53 11.27
CA PRO A 21 -14.38 -12.28 12.69
C PRO A 21 -15.61 -12.47 13.59
N LEU A 22 -16.81 -12.61 13.03
CA LEU A 22 -18.04 -12.89 13.77
C LEU A 22 -18.21 -14.39 14.03
N VAL A 23 -17.65 -15.23 13.15
CA VAL A 23 -17.71 -16.70 13.24
C VAL A 23 -16.49 -17.26 13.95
N LEU A 24 -15.31 -16.65 13.69
CA LEU A 24 -14.06 -17.01 14.32
C LEU A 24 -13.80 -16.06 15.50
N ASP A 25 -13.33 -16.61 16.61
CA ASP A 25 -12.91 -15.77 17.75
C ASP A 25 -11.78 -14.84 17.29
N ALA A 26 -12.10 -13.54 17.23
CA ALA A 26 -11.21 -12.54 16.64
C ALA A 26 -9.89 -12.37 17.41
N GLU A 27 -9.86 -12.71 18.70
CA GLU A 27 -8.69 -12.50 19.55
C GLU A 27 -7.73 -13.69 19.56
N ASN A 28 -8.26 -14.91 19.43
CA ASN A 28 -7.47 -16.13 19.51
C ASN A 28 -7.19 -16.76 18.14
N ASN A 29 -7.73 -16.19 17.05
CA ASN A 29 -7.59 -16.79 15.73
C ASN A 29 -6.57 -16.05 14.88
N TYR A 30 -5.43 -16.71 14.60
CA TYR A 30 -4.36 -16.20 13.76
C TYR A 30 -4.83 -15.84 12.34
N PHE A 31 -5.89 -16.45 11.83
CA PHE A 31 -6.45 -16.15 10.51
C PHE A 31 -7.06 -14.74 10.43
N VAL A 32 -7.63 -14.22 11.52
CA VAL A 32 -8.12 -12.85 11.60
C VAL A 32 -6.95 -11.85 11.52
N TYR A 33 -5.86 -12.13 12.22
CA TYR A 33 -4.62 -11.35 12.12
C TYR A 33 -4.03 -11.37 10.71
N TYR A 34 -3.96 -12.55 10.09
CA TYR A 34 -3.51 -12.69 8.70
C TYR A 34 -4.33 -11.81 7.75
N LEU A 35 -5.66 -11.84 7.84
CA LEU A 35 -6.53 -11.01 7.00
C LEU A 35 -6.36 -9.51 7.28
N PHE A 36 -6.20 -9.11 8.55
CA PHE A 36 -5.88 -7.73 8.90
C PHE A 36 -4.62 -7.24 8.20
N MET A 37 -3.54 -8.00 8.25
CA MET A 37 -2.29 -7.68 7.56
C MET A 37 -2.46 -7.70 6.03
N ALA A 38 -3.16 -8.68 5.50
CA ALA A 38 -3.42 -8.79 4.07
C ALA A 38 -4.23 -7.60 3.52
N PHE A 39 -5.23 -7.11 4.27
CA PHE A 39 -5.99 -5.92 3.89
C PHE A 39 -5.15 -4.65 3.97
N THR A 40 -4.32 -4.49 5.00
CA THR A 40 -3.40 -3.37 5.13
C THR A 40 -2.41 -3.34 3.95
N TYR A 41 -1.80 -4.47 3.63
CA TYR A 41 -0.92 -4.58 2.47
C TYR A 41 -1.65 -4.42 1.14
N THR A 42 -2.89 -4.87 1.02
CA THR A 42 -3.72 -4.63 -0.18
C THR A 42 -3.90 -3.13 -0.41
N ALA A 43 -4.22 -2.36 0.63
CA ALA A 43 -4.37 -0.91 0.52
C ALA A 43 -3.05 -0.25 0.10
N MET A 44 -1.92 -0.61 0.71
CA MET A 44 -0.60 -0.09 0.36
C MET A 44 -0.19 -0.46 -1.07
N ALA A 45 -0.41 -1.71 -1.48
CA ALA A 45 -0.11 -2.18 -2.83
C ALA A 45 -0.97 -1.48 -3.89
N GLN A 46 -2.24 -1.18 -3.59
CA GLN A 46 -3.10 -0.36 -4.45
C GLN A 46 -2.58 1.09 -4.54
N GLY A 47 -2.17 1.69 -3.41
CA GLY A 47 -1.56 3.02 -3.39
C GLY A 47 -0.28 3.08 -4.24
N PHE A 48 0.58 2.08 -4.14
CA PHE A 48 1.77 1.92 -4.98
C PHE A 48 1.41 1.73 -6.46
N ASN A 49 0.39 0.94 -6.76
CA ASN A 49 -0.05 0.64 -8.11
C ASN A 49 -0.52 1.89 -8.87
N ILE A 50 -1.06 2.90 -8.19
CA ILE A 50 -1.49 4.15 -8.83
C ILE A 50 -0.29 4.84 -9.49
N ILE A 51 0.84 4.95 -8.79
CA ILE A 51 2.01 5.62 -9.34
C ILE A 51 2.86 4.66 -10.19
N ALA A 52 3.24 3.49 -9.69
CA ALA A 52 4.11 2.59 -10.42
C ALA A 52 3.38 1.85 -11.54
N GLY A 53 2.18 1.35 -11.25
CA GLY A 53 1.43 0.53 -12.20
C GLY A 53 0.83 1.33 -13.35
N TYR A 54 0.29 2.51 -13.08
CA TYR A 54 -0.43 3.31 -14.08
C TYR A 54 0.38 4.47 -14.66
N THR A 55 1.42 5.00 -13.98
CA THR A 55 2.29 6.04 -14.55
C THR A 55 3.67 5.54 -14.96
N GLY A 56 4.04 4.32 -14.60
CA GLY A 56 5.37 3.77 -14.83
C GLY A 56 6.47 4.33 -13.92
N GLN A 57 6.13 5.17 -12.94
CA GLN A 57 7.11 5.78 -12.02
C GLN A 57 7.20 4.98 -10.72
N VAL A 58 8.28 4.25 -10.52
CA VAL A 58 8.51 3.48 -9.29
C VAL A 58 8.97 4.43 -8.18
N SER A 59 8.24 4.47 -7.06
CA SER A 59 8.64 5.18 -5.85
C SER A 59 9.14 4.21 -4.79
N LEU A 60 10.36 4.40 -4.32
CA LEU A 60 10.93 3.63 -3.21
C LEU A 60 10.76 4.32 -1.85
N GLY A 61 10.01 5.43 -1.79
CA GLY A 61 9.81 6.24 -0.59
C GLY A 61 8.49 6.00 0.16
N GLN A 62 7.77 4.92 -0.10
CA GLN A 62 6.47 4.67 0.55
C GLN A 62 6.59 4.56 2.07
N HIS A 63 7.68 3.97 2.59
CA HIS A 63 7.96 3.87 4.03
C HIS A 63 8.04 5.24 4.73
N ALA A 64 8.44 6.29 4.01
CA ALA A 64 8.42 7.65 4.54
C ALA A 64 6.99 8.12 4.89
N PHE A 65 6.05 7.88 3.97
CA PHE A 65 4.65 8.25 4.15
C PHE A 65 3.96 7.38 5.20
N PHE A 66 4.33 6.11 5.27
CA PHE A 66 3.86 5.18 6.30
C PHE A 66 4.30 5.65 7.70
N GLY A 67 5.60 5.89 7.89
CA GLY A 67 6.14 6.38 9.14
C GLY A 67 5.56 7.73 9.57
N MET A 68 5.44 8.67 8.61
CA MET A 68 4.80 9.95 8.87
C MET A 68 3.35 9.80 9.33
N GLY A 69 2.56 8.95 8.67
CA GLY A 69 1.19 8.68 9.06
C GLY A 69 1.08 8.13 10.47
N ALA A 70 1.96 7.21 10.85
CA ALA A 70 2.04 6.67 12.21
C ALA A 70 2.34 7.76 13.24
N TYR A 71 3.32 8.62 12.99
CA TYR A 71 3.66 9.71 13.91
C TYR A 71 2.58 10.78 13.98
N MET A 72 1.87 11.06 12.89
CA MET A 72 0.73 11.98 12.92
C MET A 72 -0.40 11.50 13.83
N THR A 73 -0.58 10.20 13.97
CA THR A 73 -1.51 9.62 14.95
C THR A 73 -1.10 9.94 16.39
N VAL A 74 0.19 9.80 16.70
CA VAL A 74 0.74 10.16 18.02
C VAL A 74 0.58 11.65 18.29
N PHE A 75 0.90 12.48 17.30
CA PHE A 75 0.79 13.93 17.44
C PHE A 75 -0.65 14.41 17.60
N ALA A 76 -1.58 13.77 16.88
CA ALA A 76 -3.01 14.05 17.03
C ALA A 76 -3.52 13.70 18.44
N TRP A 77 -3.02 12.63 19.04
CA TRP A 77 -3.32 12.27 20.43
C TRP A 77 -2.61 13.21 21.43
N GLU A 78 -1.30 13.41 21.30
CA GLU A 78 -0.49 14.11 22.29
C GLU A 78 -0.74 15.64 22.30
N PHE A 79 -0.87 16.26 21.12
CA PHE A 79 -0.98 17.71 20.98
C PHE A 79 -2.40 18.20 20.74
N ALA A 80 -3.24 17.43 20.04
CA ALA A 80 -4.61 17.81 19.76
C ALA A 80 -5.62 17.19 20.74
N GLY A 81 -5.16 16.33 21.67
CA GLY A 81 -6.03 15.69 22.68
C GLY A 81 -7.12 14.80 22.09
N LEU A 82 -6.93 14.31 20.87
CA LEU A 82 -7.90 13.42 20.24
C LEU A 82 -7.91 12.06 20.95
N GLU A 83 -9.11 11.50 21.11
CA GLU A 83 -9.27 10.19 21.72
C GLU A 83 -8.57 9.09 20.93
N TYR A 84 -8.29 7.97 21.61
CA TYR A 84 -7.74 6.78 20.99
C TYR A 84 -8.68 6.26 19.90
N PHE A 85 -8.11 5.83 18.76
CA PHE A 85 -8.81 5.31 17.58
C PHE A 85 -9.78 6.32 16.95
N ASN A 86 -9.34 7.58 16.82
CA ASN A 86 -10.15 8.67 16.29
C ASN A 86 -10.07 8.72 14.74
N PRO A 87 -11.22 8.69 14.03
CA PRO A 87 -11.24 8.77 12.57
C PRO A 87 -10.60 10.05 12.00
N LEU A 88 -10.69 11.18 12.72
CA LEU A 88 -10.07 12.44 12.30
C LEU A 88 -8.55 12.32 12.31
N ALA A 89 -7.96 11.70 13.33
CA ALA A 89 -6.52 11.44 13.40
C ALA A 89 -6.06 10.57 12.23
N MET A 90 -6.84 9.55 11.86
CA MET A 90 -6.55 8.68 10.72
C MET A 90 -6.60 9.45 9.39
N ILE A 91 -7.57 10.33 9.19
CA ILE A 91 -7.67 11.17 7.98
C ILE A 91 -6.47 12.13 7.91
N LEU A 92 -6.12 12.78 9.01
CA LEU A 92 -4.95 13.67 9.07
C LEU A 92 -3.65 12.91 8.79
N SER A 93 -3.55 11.68 9.26
CA SER A 93 -2.41 10.79 9.01
C SER A 93 -2.24 10.40 7.54
N GLY A 94 -3.28 10.48 6.74
CA GLY A 94 -3.21 10.37 5.29
C GLY A 94 -2.93 11.71 4.61
N LEU A 95 -3.61 12.79 5.05
CA LEU A 95 -3.52 14.12 4.42
C LEU A 95 -2.12 14.74 4.54
N VAL A 96 -1.47 14.63 5.70
CA VAL A 96 -0.14 15.25 5.92
C VAL A 96 0.92 14.60 5.02
N PRO A 97 1.04 13.26 4.92
CA PRO A 97 1.90 12.63 3.92
C PRO A 97 1.56 13.00 2.48
N ALA A 98 0.26 13.14 2.14
CA ALA A 98 -0.15 13.54 0.80
C ALA A 98 0.29 14.97 0.45
N ILE A 99 0.17 15.92 1.39
CA ILE A 99 0.66 17.29 1.23
C ILE A 99 2.20 17.29 1.07
N LEU A 100 2.90 16.53 1.89
CA LEU A 100 4.35 16.39 1.77
C LEU A 100 4.74 15.77 0.41
N ALA A 101 4.01 14.76 -0.06
CA ALA A 101 4.22 14.16 -1.36
C ALA A 101 4.05 15.18 -2.50
N ILE A 102 3.11 16.13 -2.39
CA ILE A 102 2.97 17.22 -3.36
C ILE A 102 4.16 18.16 -3.27
N LEU A 103 4.51 18.63 -2.07
CA LEU A 103 5.59 19.60 -1.88
C LEU A 103 6.95 19.09 -2.37
N ILE A 104 7.29 17.84 -2.04
CA ILE A 104 8.57 17.22 -2.42
C ILE A 104 8.47 16.57 -3.82
N GLY A 105 7.33 16.05 -4.16
CA GLY A 105 7.07 15.46 -5.48
C GLY A 105 7.19 16.49 -6.61
N LEU A 106 6.87 17.75 -6.34
CA LEU A 106 6.95 18.84 -7.33
C LEU A 106 8.39 19.00 -7.89
N PRO A 107 9.44 19.21 -7.10
CA PRO A 107 10.82 19.24 -7.60
C PRO A 107 11.33 17.87 -8.08
N LEU A 108 10.95 16.76 -7.41
CA LEU A 108 11.42 15.44 -7.81
C LEU A 108 10.88 15.03 -9.19
N LEU A 109 9.57 15.07 -9.39
CA LEU A 109 8.93 14.65 -10.64
C LEU A 109 9.17 15.60 -11.80
N SER A 110 9.51 16.87 -11.53
CA SER A 110 9.83 17.83 -12.57
C SER A 110 11.25 17.63 -13.14
N LYS A 111 12.19 17.16 -12.33
CA LYS A 111 13.62 17.05 -12.71
C LYS A 111 14.11 15.62 -12.84
N LEU A 112 13.53 14.67 -12.09
CA LEU A 112 13.97 13.27 -12.08
C LEU A 112 12.99 12.38 -12.83
N ARG A 113 13.54 11.43 -13.61
CA ARG A 113 12.76 10.47 -14.40
C ARG A 113 13.27 9.05 -14.12
N GLY A 114 12.38 8.06 -14.26
CA GLY A 114 12.75 6.65 -14.15
C GLY A 114 13.47 6.33 -12.83
N ASP A 115 14.62 5.71 -12.93
CA ASP A 115 15.39 5.22 -11.77
C ASP A 115 15.89 6.34 -10.85
N TYR A 116 16.18 7.53 -11.39
CA TYR A 116 16.59 8.67 -10.56
C TYR A 116 15.47 9.15 -9.65
N PHE A 117 14.21 9.07 -10.08
CA PHE A 117 13.07 9.34 -9.21
C PHE A 117 12.96 8.29 -8.09
N SER A 118 13.18 7.02 -8.40
CA SER A 118 13.17 5.94 -7.41
C SER A 118 14.23 6.16 -6.33
N LEU A 119 15.47 6.49 -6.73
CA LEU A 119 16.57 6.81 -5.81
C LEU A 119 16.30 8.08 -5.01
N GLY A 120 15.74 9.11 -5.64
CA GLY A 120 15.37 10.36 -4.96
C GLY A 120 14.31 10.14 -3.86
N THR A 121 13.30 9.32 -4.15
CA THR A 121 12.27 8.99 -3.15
C THR A 121 12.78 8.06 -2.04
N LEU A 122 13.73 7.15 -2.33
CA LEU A 122 14.44 6.37 -1.32
C LEU A 122 15.22 7.27 -0.38
N GLY A 123 16.02 8.20 -0.94
CA GLY A 123 16.78 9.17 -0.15
C GLY A 123 15.88 10.05 0.72
N LEU A 124 14.71 10.45 0.22
CA LEU A 124 13.70 11.15 1.01
C LEU A 124 13.27 10.33 2.23
N GLY A 125 13.01 9.04 2.03
CA GLY A 125 12.62 8.14 3.12
C GLY A 125 13.67 8.08 4.23
N GLU A 126 14.94 7.93 3.87
CA GLU A 126 16.04 7.89 4.83
C GLU A 126 16.27 9.26 5.51
N ILE A 127 16.11 10.37 4.79
CA ILE A 127 16.19 11.72 5.39
C ILE A 127 15.10 11.88 6.45
N LEU A 128 13.85 11.55 6.14
CA LEU A 128 12.75 11.63 7.11
C LEU A 128 12.99 10.71 8.31
N ARG A 129 13.43 9.47 8.08
CA ARG A 129 13.81 8.56 9.16
C ARG A 129 14.83 9.16 10.10
N VAL A 130 15.91 9.77 9.57
CA VAL A 130 16.94 10.43 10.38
C VAL A 130 16.38 11.62 11.14
N ILE A 131 15.54 12.47 10.51
CA ILE A 131 14.89 13.61 11.17
C ILE A 131 14.06 13.13 12.37
N PHE A 132 13.29 12.04 12.21
CA PHE A 132 12.46 11.50 13.30
C PHE A 132 13.30 10.83 14.39
N ILE A 133 14.45 10.22 14.08
CA ILE A 133 15.40 9.70 15.07
C ILE A 133 16.08 10.85 15.86
N GLN A 134 16.41 11.96 15.21
CA GLN A 134 17.09 13.08 15.86
C GLN A 134 16.13 14.02 16.60
N GLY A 135 14.87 14.04 16.25
CA GLY A 135 13.84 14.91 16.82
C GLY A 135 13.40 14.53 18.24
N ARG A 136 14.34 14.21 19.14
CA ARG A 136 14.13 13.60 20.48
C ARG A 136 13.01 14.27 21.30
N ALA A 137 12.92 15.59 21.27
CA ALA A 137 11.94 16.33 22.07
C ALA A 137 10.49 16.10 21.61
N VAL A 138 10.27 15.85 20.31
CA VAL A 138 8.93 15.76 19.71
C VAL A 138 8.60 14.32 19.36
N THR A 139 9.53 13.59 18.76
CA THR A 139 9.31 12.24 18.22
C THR A 139 9.69 11.11 19.19
N GLY A 140 10.30 11.44 20.35
CA GLY A 140 10.88 10.45 21.26
C GLY A 140 12.22 9.88 20.77
N GLY A 141 12.71 10.32 19.60
CA GLY A 141 13.98 9.89 19.03
C GLY A 141 14.01 8.40 18.72
N SER A 142 15.15 7.74 18.97
CA SER A 142 15.31 6.30 18.76
C SER A 142 14.45 5.43 19.70
N MET A 143 14.03 5.95 20.83
CA MET A 143 13.14 5.26 21.77
C MET A 143 11.69 5.23 21.26
N GLY A 144 11.31 6.16 20.39
CA GLY A 144 9.96 6.28 19.87
C GLY A 144 8.95 6.85 20.87
N LYS A 145 7.69 6.69 20.53
CA LYS A 145 6.54 7.16 21.32
C LYS A 145 5.54 6.04 21.55
N TYR A 146 4.78 6.14 22.64
CA TYR A 146 3.73 5.20 22.98
C TYR A 146 2.36 5.84 22.83
N LEU A 147 1.41 5.06 22.31
CA LEU A 147 -0.02 5.34 22.42
C LEU A 147 -0.58 4.67 23.68
N PRO A 148 -1.70 5.15 24.26
CA PRO A 148 -2.27 4.57 25.46
C PRO A 148 -2.76 3.12 25.22
N SER A 149 -1.99 2.15 25.67
CA SER A 149 -2.32 0.72 25.50
C SER A 149 -3.56 0.26 26.28
N GLY A 150 -3.95 1.00 27.32
CA GLY A 150 -5.17 0.70 28.10
C GLY A 150 -6.49 0.84 27.33
N SER A 151 -6.43 1.35 26.10
CA SER A 151 -7.60 1.50 25.22
C SER A 151 -7.80 0.32 24.26
N TYR A 152 -6.94 -0.70 24.30
CA TYR A 152 -7.16 -1.92 23.53
C TYR A 152 -8.33 -2.71 24.11
N THR A 153 -9.36 -2.89 23.32
CA THR A 153 -10.55 -3.66 23.71
C THR A 153 -10.69 -4.95 22.91
N SER A 154 -10.38 -4.94 21.65
CA SER A 154 -10.45 -6.12 20.79
C SER A 154 -9.74 -5.90 19.44
N MET A 155 -9.48 -6.99 18.69
CA MET A 155 -8.93 -6.95 17.33
C MET A 155 -9.95 -6.44 16.28
N LEU A 156 -11.24 -6.47 16.60
CA LEU A 156 -12.33 -6.13 15.67
C LEU A 156 -12.24 -4.74 15.03
N PRO A 157 -12.02 -3.64 15.79
CA PRO A 157 -11.90 -2.31 15.19
C PRO A 157 -10.78 -2.21 14.15
N TYR A 158 -9.63 -2.81 14.43
CA TYR A 158 -8.46 -2.80 13.52
C TYR A 158 -8.75 -3.58 12.25
N TYR A 159 -9.36 -4.77 12.39
CA TYR A 159 -9.76 -5.60 11.28
C TYR A 159 -10.75 -4.90 10.34
N PHE A 160 -11.84 -4.34 10.88
CA PHE A 160 -12.83 -3.65 10.07
C PHE A 160 -12.28 -2.38 9.44
N THR A 161 -11.39 -1.66 10.11
CA THR A 161 -10.73 -0.48 9.55
C THR A 161 -9.78 -0.88 8.42
N ALA A 162 -9.01 -1.97 8.57
CA ALA A 162 -8.17 -2.50 7.49
C ALA A 162 -9.00 -2.94 6.28
N LEU A 163 -10.09 -3.66 6.51
CA LEU A 163 -11.05 -4.07 5.47
C LEU A 163 -11.65 -2.84 4.76
N PHE A 164 -12.09 -1.84 5.51
CA PHE A 164 -12.60 -0.58 4.95
C PHE A 164 -11.53 0.11 4.10
N LEU A 165 -10.29 0.22 4.60
CA LEU A 165 -9.19 0.87 3.91
C LEU A 165 -8.79 0.14 2.62
N ALA A 166 -8.74 -1.19 2.64
CA ALA A 166 -8.49 -1.99 1.44
C ALA A 166 -9.57 -1.79 0.37
N ASN A 167 -10.84 -1.77 0.79
CA ASN A 167 -11.95 -1.49 -0.13
C ASN A 167 -11.93 -0.05 -0.64
N LEU A 168 -11.64 0.93 0.22
CA LEU A 168 -11.53 2.34 -0.15
C LEU A 168 -10.40 2.55 -1.16
N ALA A 169 -9.19 2.03 -0.90
CA ALA A 169 -8.06 2.11 -1.81
C ALA A 169 -8.38 1.45 -3.16
N THR A 170 -9.00 0.28 -3.13
CA THR A 170 -9.43 -0.44 -4.33
C THR A 170 -10.49 0.35 -5.10
N ALA A 171 -11.46 0.97 -4.42
CA ALA A 171 -12.47 1.82 -5.04
C ALA A 171 -11.86 3.09 -5.67
N ILE A 172 -10.90 3.74 -4.99
CA ILE A 172 -10.17 4.89 -5.52
C ILE A 172 -9.46 4.50 -6.82
N VAL A 173 -8.70 3.40 -6.83
CA VAL A 173 -8.03 2.91 -8.04
C VAL A 173 -9.03 2.62 -9.15
N TYR A 174 -10.14 1.97 -8.84
CA TYR A 174 -11.18 1.67 -9.81
C TYR A 174 -11.78 2.93 -10.45
N LEU A 175 -12.10 3.95 -9.62
CA LEU A 175 -12.63 5.22 -10.11
C LEU A 175 -11.60 5.98 -10.95
N ILE A 176 -10.34 6.02 -10.52
CA ILE A 176 -9.24 6.65 -11.27
C ILE A 176 -9.11 5.98 -12.64
N VAL A 177 -8.98 4.67 -12.70
CA VAL A 177 -8.75 3.92 -13.94
C VAL A 177 -9.88 4.08 -14.95
N ARG A 178 -11.10 4.26 -14.50
CA ARG A 178 -12.27 4.50 -15.37
C ARG A 178 -12.49 5.95 -15.75
N SER A 179 -11.76 6.87 -15.16
CA SER A 179 -11.88 8.30 -15.43
C SER A 179 -10.93 8.75 -16.55
N ARG A 180 -11.08 10.02 -16.96
CA ARG A 180 -10.13 10.69 -17.86
C ARG A 180 -8.71 10.74 -17.26
N ILE A 181 -8.62 10.78 -15.92
CA ILE A 181 -7.34 10.76 -15.21
C ILE A 181 -6.60 9.44 -15.50
N GLY A 182 -7.29 8.30 -15.40
CA GLY A 182 -6.69 7.00 -15.66
C GLY A 182 -6.18 6.84 -17.10
N LEU A 183 -6.91 7.35 -18.08
CA LEU A 183 -6.46 7.38 -19.47
C LEU A 183 -5.19 8.22 -19.64
N ALA A 184 -5.11 9.38 -18.98
CA ALA A 184 -3.92 10.23 -19.00
C ALA A 184 -2.72 9.54 -18.31
N LEU A 185 -2.93 8.87 -17.18
CA LEU A 185 -1.86 8.12 -16.49
C LEU A 185 -1.30 7.00 -17.38
N ILE A 186 -2.16 6.24 -18.05
CA ILE A 186 -1.74 5.17 -18.97
C ILE A 186 -0.99 5.76 -20.17
N ALA A 187 -1.47 6.86 -20.76
CA ALA A 187 -0.78 7.54 -21.86
C ALA A 187 0.64 8.01 -21.45
N ILE A 188 0.79 8.55 -20.23
CA ILE A 188 2.09 8.94 -19.67
C ILE A 188 3.01 7.72 -19.50
N ARG A 189 2.46 6.58 -19.09
CA ARG A 189 3.23 5.34 -18.93
C ARG A 189 3.77 4.81 -20.24
N GLU A 190 2.97 4.87 -21.32
CA GLU A 190 3.36 4.34 -22.63
C GLU A 190 4.43 5.24 -23.28
N ASP A 191 4.21 6.57 -23.34
CA ASP A 191 5.17 7.54 -23.83
C ASP A 191 4.88 8.95 -23.30
N GLU A 192 5.78 9.46 -22.44
CA GLU A 192 5.65 10.80 -21.86
C GLU A 192 5.70 11.91 -22.90
N THR A 193 6.52 11.76 -23.96
CA THR A 193 6.69 12.78 -24.99
C THR A 193 5.46 12.87 -25.89
N ALA A 194 4.90 11.73 -26.27
CA ALA A 194 3.65 11.67 -27.02
C ALA A 194 2.46 12.18 -26.19
N ALA A 195 2.40 11.86 -24.90
CA ALA A 195 1.36 12.37 -23.98
C ALA A 195 1.42 13.90 -23.88
N ALA A 196 2.63 14.48 -23.73
CA ALA A 196 2.83 15.93 -23.70
C ALA A 196 2.40 16.60 -25.02
N ALA A 197 2.74 16.01 -26.16
CA ALA A 197 2.35 16.51 -27.47
C ALA A 197 0.83 16.55 -27.67
N ASN A 198 0.09 15.64 -27.00
CA ASN A 198 -1.38 15.62 -26.95
C ASN A 198 -1.98 16.53 -25.85
N GLY A 199 -1.19 17.41 -25.23
CA GLY A 199 -1.67 18.40 -24.25
C GLY A 199 -1.87 17.85 -22.83
N ILE A 200 -1.34 16.66 -22.51
CA ILE A 200 -1.43 16.10 -21.16
C ILE A 200 -0.36 16.75 -20.29
N HIS A 201 -0.78 17.38 -19.18
CA HIS A 201 0.12 17.97 -18.19
C HIS A 201 0.75 16.88 -17.28
N ILE A 202 1.85 16.26 -17.74
CA ILE A 202 2.53 15.11 -17.12
C ILE A 202 2.75 15.31 -15.64
N LEU A 203 3.31 16.46 -15.21
CA LEU A 203 3.66 16.73 -13.82
C LEU A 203 2.46 16.65 -12.89
N TRP A 204 1.32 17.24 -13.26
CA TRP A 204 0.12 17.26 -12.42
C TRP A 204 -0.49 15.87 -12.25
N TYR A 205 -0.53 15.06 -13.30
CA TYR A 205 -1.04 13.71 -13.21
C TYR A 205 -0.13 12.80 -12.38
N LYS A 206 1.19 12.93 -12.53
CA LYS A 206 2.14 12.19 -11.69
C LYS A 206 2.07 12.63 -10.22
N LEU A 207 1.97 13.94 -9.94
CA LEU A 207 1.79 14.46 -8.59
C LEU A 207 0.50 13.95 -7.94
N PHE A 208 -0.60 13.95 -8.70
CA PHE A 208 -1.87 13.40 -8.23
C PHE A 208 -1.74 11.92 -7.86
N ALA A 209 -1.11 11.12 -8.72
CA ALA A 209 -0.87 9.70 -8.46
C ALA A 209 0.00 9.49 -7.23
N PHE A 210 1.07 10.29 -7.09
CA PHE A 210 2.01 10.21 -5.97
C PHE A 210 1.36 10.61 -4.64
N ALA A 211 0.61 11.71 -4.62
CA ALA A 211 -0.11 12.19 -3.43
C ALA A 211 -1.22 11.21 -3.00
N THR A 212 -1.95 10.62 -3.95
CA THR A 212 -2.98 9.62 -3.64
C THR A 212 -2.36 8.37 -3.03
N GLY A 213 -1.24 7.89 -3.57
CA GLY A 213 -0.48 6.78 -2.99
C GLY A 213 0.04 7.09 -1.59
N ALA A 214 0.57 8.31 -1.36
CA ALA A 214 1.04 8.76 -0.06
C ALA A 214 -0.10 8.88 0.97
N PHE A 215 -1.29 9.35 0.56
CA PHE A 215 -2.48 9.39 1.40
C PHE A 215 -2.86 8.01 1.93
N ILE A 216 -2.99 7.04 1.02
CA ILE A 216 -3.37 5.66 1.37
C ILE A 216 -2.32 5.05 2.30
N THR A 217 -1.03 5.22 1.97
CA THR A 217 0.07 4.67 2.76
C THR A 217 0.17 5.30 4.15
N GLY A 218 -0.03 6.61 4.27
CA GLY A 218 -0.06 7.30 5.56
C GLY A 218 -1.22 6.84 6.45
N PHE A 219 -2.39 6.63 5.86
CA PHE A 219 -3.54 6.07 6.58
C PHE A 219 -3.25 4.65 7.09
N CYS A 220 -2.59 3.80 6.29
CA CYS A 220 -2.13 2.48 6.73
C CYS A 220 -1.14 2.58 7.90
N GLY A 221 -0.24 3.58 7.87
CA GLY A 221 0.70 3.86 8.97
C GLY A 221 -0.03 4.19 10.27
N SER A 222 -1.10 5.00 10.21
CA SER A 222 -1.96 5.29 11.36
C SER A 222 -2.61 4.05 11.95
N LEU A 223 -3.19 3.21 11.09
CA LEU A 223 -3.82 1.97 11.52
C LEU A 223 -2.84 1.04 12.22
N GLN A 224 -1.63 0.92 11.67
CA GLN A 224 -0.58 0.10 12.27
C GLN A 224 -0.04 0.68 13.59
N ALA A 225 -0.02 2.03 13.71
CA ALA A 225 0.35 2.71 14.95
C ALA A 225 -0.64 2.40 16.08
N TYR A 226 -1.94 2.45 15.79
CA TYR A 226 -2.97 2.05 16.76
C TYR A 226 -2.89 0.57 17.15
N TYR A 227 -2.50 -0.31 16.23
CA TYR A 227 -2.38 -1.73 16.51
C TYR A 227 -1.14 -2.05 17.36
N LEU A 228 0.02 -1.44 17.06
CA LEU A 228 1.29 -1.74 17.73
C LEU A 228 1.50 -0.95 19.03
N PHE A 229 0.78 0.15 19.26
CA PHE A 229 0.90 1.06 20.42
C PHE A 229 2.26 1.69 20.63
N HIS A 230 3.32 1.15 20.10
CA HIS A 230 4.69 1.63 20.22
C HIS A 230 5.27 1.94 18.84
N ILE A 231 5.54 3.22 18.60
CA ILE A 231 5.97 3.73 17.32
C ILE A 231 7.45 4.08 17.37
N HIS A 232 8.28 3.22 16.82
CA HIS A 232 9.72 3.45 16.66
C HIS A 232 10.04 3.96 15.25
N PRO A 233 10.89 4.98 15.09
CA PRO A 233 11.28 5.43 13.76
C PRO A 233 11.94 4.33 12.91
N GLN A 234 12.79 3.48 13.53
CA GLN A 234 13.46 2.39 12.82
C GLN A 234 12.49 1.40 12.19
N ASN A 235 11.38 1.09 12.87
CA ASN A 235 10.38 0.14 12.40
C ASN A 235 9.42 0.78 11.40
N PHE A 236 8.87 1.95 11.73
CA PHE A 236 7.84 2.59 10.93
C PHE A 236 8.37 3.27 9.67
N PHE A 237 9.64 3.71 9.67
CA PHE A 237 10.36 4.15 8.46
C PHE A 237 11.23 3.02 7.89
N GLY A 238 10.95 1.76 8.21
CA GLY A 238 11.67 0.60 7.68
C GLY A 238 11.36 0.38 6.19
N LEU A 239 12.38 0.08 5.40
CA LEU A 239 12.26 -0.14 3.95
C LEU A 239 11.29 -1.29 3.59
N SER A 240 11.06 -2.22 4.50
CA SER A 240 10.09 -3.32 4.34
C SER A 240 8.68 -2.83 4.00
N TRP A 241 8.25 -1.68 4.57
CA TRP A 241 6.96 -1.06 4.27
C TRP A 241 6.86 -0.47 2.85
N THR A 242 7.97 -0.43 2.13
CA THR A 242 8.00 -0.14 0.69
C THR A 242 8.13 -1.42 -0.13
N LEU A 243 9.09 -2.27 0.22
CA LEU A 243 9.42 -3.44 -0.59
C LEU A 243 8.27 -4.46 -0.66
N PHE A 244 7.60 -4.76 0.46
CA PHE A 244 6.50 -5.74 0.44
C PHE A 244 5.32 -5.31 -0.43
N PRO A 245 4.76 -4.09 -0.33
CA PRO A 245 3.72 -3.63 -1.26
C PRO A 245 4.16 -3.60 -2.72
N ILE A 246 5.41 -3.25 -3.01
CA ILE A 246 5.96 -3.32 -4.37
C ILE A 246 5.90 -4.75 -4.90
N LEU A 247 6.42 -5.70 -4.12
CA LEU A 247 6.44 -7.11 -4.50
C LEU A 247 5.04 -7.68 -4.70
N MET A 248 4.12 -7.34 -3.79
CA MET A 248 2.71 -7.73 -3.89
C MET A 248 2.06 -7.18 -5.15
N CYS A 249 2.35 -5.92 -5.50
CA CYS A 249 1.85 -5.29 -6.70
C CYS A 249 2.44 -5.95 -7.98
N VAL A 250 3.76 -6.17 -8.01
CA VAL A 250 4.45 -6.77 -9.16
C VAL A 250 4.03 -8.22 -9.37
N LEU A 251 4.08 -9.04 -8.31
CA LEU A 251 3.67 -10.45 -8.37
C LEU A 251 2.20 -10.62 -8.73
N GLY A 252 1.34 -9.76 -8.21
CA GLY A 252 -0.08 -9.79 -8.57
C GLY A 252 -0.33 -9.38 -10.02
N GLY A 253 0.46 -8.47 -10.54
CA GLY A 253 0.35 -7.86 -11.87
C GLY A 253 0.17 -6.36 -11.79
N SER A 254 1.28 -5.64 -11.88
CA SER A 254 1.33 -4.17 -11.87
C SER A 254 0.52 -3.57 -13.02
N GLY A 255 -0.15 -2.45 -12.77
CA GLY A 255 -1.03 -1.78 -13.74
C GLY A 255 -2.36 -2.50 -13.98
N THR A 256 -2.72 -3.48 -13.14
CA THR A 256 -4.04 -4.11 -13.15
C THR A 256 -4.81 -3.78 -11.88
N PHE A 257 -6.14 -3.81 -11.95
CA PHE A 257 -7.01 -3.51 -10.82
C PHE A 257 -6.97 -4.61 -9.73
N THR A 258 -6.98 -5.89 -10.17
CA THR A 258 -7.07 -7.04 -9.26
C THR A 258 -5.72 -7.59 -8.84
N GLY A 259 -4.63 -7.20 -9.54
CA GLY A 259 -3.27 -7.66 -9.28
C GLY A 259 -2.82 -7.46 -7.84
N PRO A 260 -2.80 -6.22 -7.37
CA PRO A 260 -2.35 -5.93 -6.01
C PRO A 260 -3.13 -6.67 -4.93
N ILE A 261 -4.42 -6.91 -5.13
CA ILE A 261 -5.27 -7.67 -4.19
C ILE A 261 -4.80 -9.12 -4.10
N ILE A 262 -4.66 -9.78 -5.25
CA ILE A 262 -4.22 -11.18 -5.32
C ILE A 262 -2.78 -11.32 -4.81
N GLY A 263 -1.91 -10.41 -5.21
CA GLY A 263 -0.52 -10.39 -4.77
C GLY A 263 -0.38 -10.18 -3.26
N ALA A 264 -1.16 -9.27 -2.68
CA ALA A 264 -1.16 -9.02 -1.24
C ALA A 264 -1.66 -10.25 -0.46
N LEU A 265 -2.80 -10.82 -0.84
CA LEU A 265 -3.33 -12.03 -0.19
C LEU A 265 -2.35 -13.21 -0.29
N ALA A 266 -1.81 -13.48 -1.47
CA ALA A 266 -0.90 -14.60 -1.68
C ALA A 266 0.42 -14.41 -0.90
N LEU A 267 1.06 -13.24 -1.03
CA LEU A 267 2.38 -13.00 -0.44
C LEU A 267 2.30 -12.86 1.09
N THR A 268 1.26 -12.20 1.63
CA THR A 268 1.03 -12.18 3.08
C THR A 268 0.83 -13.59 3.61
N GLY A 269 0.07 -14.45 2.90
CA GLY A 269 -0.11 -15.84 3.29
C GLY A 269 1.22 -16.59 3.36
N VAL A 270 2.07 -16.43 2.36
CA VAL A 270 3.40 -17.03 2.34
C VAL A 270 4.26 -16.54 3.50
N PHE A 271 4.27 -15.22 3.77
CA PHE A 271 5.07 -14.65 4.86
C PHE A 271 4.59 -15.13 6.23
N GLU A 272 3.28 -15.16 6.45
CA GLU A 272 2.73 -15.60 7.74
C GLU A 272 2.95 -17.11 7.95
N LEU A 273 2.79 -17.94 6.92
CA LEU A 273 3.13 -19.36 6.99
C LEU A 273 4.62 -19.56 7.26
N ALA A 274 5.51 -18.82 6.60
CA ALA A 274 6.95 -18.91 6.85
C ALA A 274 7.32 -18.54 8.29
N LYS A 275 6.66 -17.54 8.88
CA LYS A 275 6.86 -17.18 10.30
C LYS A 275 6.44 -18.28 11.27
N ILE A 276 5.33 -18.98 10.97
CA ILE A 276 4.83 -20.06 11.82
C ILE A 276 5.73 -21.29 11.77
N TRP A 277 6.14 -21.69 10.56
CA TRP A 277 6.86 -22.95 10.35
C TRP A 277 8.37 -22.82 10.60
N LEU A 278 8.96 -21.68 10.30
CA LEU A 278 10.41 -21.45 10.34
C LEU A 278 10.74 -20.04 10.85
N PRO A 279 10.44 -19.74 12.13
CA PRO A 279 10.54 -18.40 12.70
C PRO A 279 11.94 -17.78 12.65
N GLU A 280 13.00 -18.60 12.70
CA GLU A 280 14.38 -18.10 12.70
C GLU A 280 14.88 -17.73 11.29
N ILE A 281 14.42 -18.43 10.27
CA ILE A 281 14.90 -18.26 8.88
C ILE A 281 13.86 -17.69 7.93
N HIS A 282 12.68 -17.28 8.46
CA HIS A 282 11.61 -16.72 7.63
C HIS A 282 12.04 -15.52 6.77
N PRO A 283 12.99 -14.62 7.16
CA PRO A 283 13.40 -13.53 6.28
C PRO A 283 14.16 -14.03 5.05
N ILE A 284 14.99 -15.07 5.22
CA ILE A 284 15.75 -15.69 4.13
C ILE A 284 14.80 -16.40 3.17
N ILE A 285 13.86 -17.18 3.70
CA ILE A 285 12.87 -17.88 2.90
C ILE A 285 12.00 -16.88 2.12
N SER A 286 11.50 -15.85 2.79
CA SER A 286 10.71 -14.80 2.16
C SER A 286 11.48 -14.10 1.05
N GLY A 287 12.74 -13.71 1.30
CA GLY A 287 13.60 -13.09 0.30
C GLY A 287 13.89 -13.99 -0.91
N THR A 288 14.20 -15.27 -0.66
CA THR A 288 14.45 -16.25 -1.72
C THR A 288 13.19 -16.50 -2.55
N LEU A 289 12.04 -16.64 -1.90
CA LEU A 289 10.76 -16.88 -2.57
C LEU A 289 10.34 -15.69 -3.44
N ILE A 290 10.60 -14.47 -2.97
CA ILE A 290 10.42 -13.23 -3.72
C ILE A 290 11.32 -13.22 -4.97
N MET A 291 12.61 -13.54 -4.81
CA MET A 291 13.57 -13.60 -5.92
C MET A 291 13.11 -14.60 -6.97
N VAL A 292 12.75 -15.82 -6.56
CA VAL A 292 12.23 -16.86 -7.44
C VAL A 292 10.96 -16.40 -8.15
N ALA A 293 10.03 -15.80 -7.41
CA ALA A 293 8.77 -15.33 -7.97
C ALA A 293 8.98 -14.23 -9.03
N ILE A 294 9.88 -13.27 -8.82
CA ILE A 294 10.20 -12.23 -9.81
C ILE A 294 10.87 -12.83 -11.05
N LEU A 295 11.79 -13.80 -10.89
CA LEU A 295 12.49 -14.44 -12.00
C LEU A 295 11.55 -15.28 -12.87
N PHE A 296 10.60 -16.01 -12.28
CA PHE A 296 9.70 -16.90 -13.00
C PHE A 296 8.36 -16.28 -13.39
N LEU A 297 7.98 -15.14 -12.79
CA LEU A 297 6.70 -14.47 -12.97
C LEU A 297 6.86 -12.98 -13.34
N PRO A 298 7.66 -12.61 -14.35
CA PRO A 298 7.93 -11.21 -14.68
C PRO A 298 6.66 -10.44 -15.09
N ASP A 299 5.65 -11.12 -15.64
CA ASP A 299 4.37 -10.53 -16.06
C ASP A 299 3.29 -10.54 -14.95
N GLY A 300 3.58 -11.13 -13.79
CA GLY A 300 2.66 -11.30 -12.66
C GLY A 300 1.62 -12.42 -12.86
N LEU A 301 1.02 -12.84 -11.74
CA LEU A 301 0.07 -13.97 -11.69
C LEU A 301 -1.14 -13.83 -12.62
N ILE A 302 -1.64 -12.60 -12.81
CA ILE A 302 -2.84 -12.35 -13.62
C ILE A 302 -2.56 -12.46 -15.12
N ARG A 303 -1.41 -12.01 -15.59
CA ARG A 303 -1.10 -12.04 -17.02
C ARG A 303 -0.84 -13.46 -17.53
N LEU A 304 -0.36 -14.36 -16.69
CA LEU A 304 -0.24 -15.79 -17.03
C LEU A 304 -1.60 -16.40 -17.35
N LYS A 305 -2.65 -16.05 -16.59
CA LYS A 305 -4.01 -16.56 -16.83
C LYS A 305 -4.60 -16.04 -18.14
N LEU A 306 -4.27 -14.83 -18.54
CA LEU A 306 -4.72 -14.24 -19.82
C LEU A 306 -4.00 -14.86 -21.03
N LYS A 307 -2.69 -15.09 -20.96
CA LYS A 307 -1.93 -15.78 -22.02
C LYS A 307 -2.46 -17.22 -22.26
N GLY A 308 -2.69 -17.97 -21.17
CA GLY A 308 -3.23 -19.33 -21.28
C GLY A 308 -4.66 -19.41 -21.84
N THR A 309 -5.47 -18.33 -21.70
CA THR A 309 -6.83 -18.27 -22.28
C THR A 309 -6.80 -17.89 -23.76
N ILE A 310 -5.87 -17.03 -24.18
CA ILE A 310 -5.68 -16.63 -25.57
C ILE A 310 -5.13 -17.79 -26.39
N ASP A 311 -4.18 -18.54 -25.87
CA ASP A 311 -3.62 -19.75 -26.54
C ASP A 311 -4.67 -20.85 -26.70
N LYS A 312 -5.49 -21.10 -25.67
CA LYS A 312 -6.60 -22.08 -25.79
C LYS A 312 -7.66 -21.69 -26.83
N ASN A 313 -7.90 -20.39 -27.03
CA ASN A 313 -8.84 -19.94 -28.04
C ASN A 313 -8.23 -19.95 -29.46
N ARG A 314 -6.93 -19.79 -29.62
CA ARG A 314 -6.24 -19.98 -30.92
C ARG A 314 -6.22 -21.45 -31.35
N VAL A 315 -5.96 -22.37 -30.43
CA VAL A 315 -5.96 -23.82 -30.73
C VAL A 315 -7.36 -24.36 -31.03
N ARG A 316 -8.44 -23.67 -30.65
CA ARG A 316 -9.84 -24.08 -31.01
C ARG A 316 -10.31 -23.50 -32.35
N GLN A 317 -9.54 -22.66 -33.01
CA GLN A 317 -9.86 -22.07 -34.31
C GLN A 317 -9.00 -22.63 -35.44
N THR A 318 -8.08 -23.54 -35.16
CA THR A 318 -7.37 -24.43 -36.10
C THR A 318 -7.92 -25.84 -36.02
#